data_1f970b495f4ff737bd46192b85aaff99
#
_entry.id   1f970b495f4ff737bd46192b85aaff99
#
_cell.length_a   1.000
_cell.length_b   1.000
_cell.length_c   1.000
_cell.angle_alpha   90.00
_cell.angle_beta   90.00
_cell.angle_gamma   90.00
#
_symmetry.space_group_name_H-M   'P 1'
#
loop_
_entity.id
_entity.type
_entity.pdbx_description
1 polymer ?
#
loop_
_entity_poly.entity_id
_entity_poly.type
_entity_poly.pdbx_seq_one_letter_code
_entity_poly.pdbx_strand_id
1 'polypeptide(L)'
;MFVLLVRYKCKQGCRDRYYEAIRENHIDELSQAEERCIRYEYSFGVAEDELLLTEVWSDAEAIEVHKNSDHFAKLGELKAEYVENTEFMKFSAEQV
;
A
#
# COMPACT_ATOMS: atom_id res chain seq x y z
N MET A 1 17.63 -1.35 3.31
CA MET A 1 16.18 -1.56 3.15
C MET A 1 15.59 -0.53 2.22
N PHE A 2 14.37 -0.75 1.79
CA PHE A 2 13.65 0.20 0.95
C PHE A 2 12.40 0.67 1.67
N VAL A 3 12.14 1.97 1.59
CA VAL A 3 10.94 2.60 2.16
C VAL A 3 10.12 3.15 1.00
N LEU A 4 8.85 2.79 0.94
CA LEU A 4 7.91 3.34 -0.03
C LEU A 4 6.86 4.14 0.73
N LEU A 5 6.68 5.38 0.32
CA LEU A 5 5.63 6.26 0.84
C LEU A 5 4.61 6.45 -0.26
N VAL A 6 3.41 5.96 -0.04
CA VAL A 6 2.35 5.98 -1.05
C VAL A 6 1.22 6.87 -0.58
N ARG A 7 0.75 7.73 -1.46
CA ARG A 7 -0.42 8.56 -1.22
C ARG A 7 -1.47 8.25 -2.29
N TYR A 8 -2.60 7.73 -1.83
CA TYR A 8 -3.75 7.51 -2.70
C TYR A 8 -4.72 8.68 -2.53
N LYS A 9 -4.99 9.38 -3.63
CA LYS A 9 -6.11 10.30 -3.65
C LYS A 9 -7.31 9.52 -4.18
N CYS A 10 -8.24 9.21 -3.31
CA CYS A 10 -9.42 8.44 -3.69
C CYS A 10 -10.45 9.34 -4.38
N LYS A 11 -11.30 8.73 -5.16
CA LYS A 11 -12.46 9.41 -5.73
C LYS A 11 -13.31 9.97 -4.59
N GLN A 12 -14.04 11.02 -4.84
CA GLN A 12 -14.83 11.72 -3.83
C GLN A 12 -15.70 10.73 -3.04
N GLY A 13 -15.55 10.75 -1.71
CA GLY A 13 -16.31 9.89 -0.81
C GLY A 13 -15.90 8.43 -0.80
N CYS A 14 -14.81 8.03 -1.46
CA CYS A 14 -14.44 6.63 -1.65
C CYS A 14 -13.32 6.13 -0.74
N ARG A 15 -12.66 6.99 0.03
CA ARG A 15 -11.52 6.58 0.86
C ARG A 15 -11.87 5.45 1.83
N ASP A 16 -12.94 5.59 2.57
CA ASP A 16 -13.33 4.60 3.57
C ASP A 16 -13.73 3.28 2.93
N ARG A 17 -14.41 3.34 1.77
CA ARG A 17 -14.79 2.15 1.00
C ARG A 17 -13.56 1.44 0.45
N TYR A 18 -12.59 2.19 -0.03
CA TYR A 18 -11.33 1.63 -0.52
C TYR A 18 -10.59 0.91 0.60
N TYR A 19 -10.43 1.57 1.74
CA TYR A 19 -9.78 0.96 2.91
C TYR A 19 -10.52 -0.28 3.39
N GLU A 20 -11.83 -0.23 3.48
CA GLU A 20 -12.67 -1.38 3.85
C GLU A 20 -12.44 -2.56 2.90
N ALA A 21 -12.42 -2.30 1.59
CA ALA A 21 -12.20 -3.34 0.58
C ALA A 21 -10.79 -3.97 0.70
N ILE A 22 -9.78 -3.16 1.02
CA ILE A 22 -8.42 -3.64 1.30
C ILE A 22 -8.46 -4.63 2.48
N ARG A 23 -9.16 -4.27 3.56
CA ARG A 23 -9.28 -5.09 4.77
C ARG A 23 -10.07 -6.37 4.49
N GLU A 24 -11.18 -6.27 3.80
CA GLU A 24 -12.04 -7.42 3.48
C GLU A 24 -11.32 -8.45 2.60
N ASN A 25 -10.41 -8.01 1.75
CA ASN A 25 -9.61 -8.88 0.90
C ASN A 25 -8.29 -9.29 1.55
N HIS A 26 -8.07 -8.94 2.82
CA HIS A 26 -6.89 -9.29 3.60
C HIS A 26 -5.57 -8.83 2.98
N ILE A 27 -5.60 -7.77 2.16
CA ILE A 27 -4.42 -7.29 1.45
C ILE A 27 -3.35 -6.79 2.42
N ASP A 28 -3.75 -6.07 3.46
CA ASP A 28 -2.85 -5.59 4.50
C ASP A 28 -2.21 -6.75 5.27
N GLU A 29 -3.00 -7.70 5.71
CA GLU A 29 -2.53 -8.85 6.48
C GLU A 29 -1.60 -9.74 5.65
N LEU A 30 -1.97 -10.03 4.39
CA LEU A 30 -1.16 -10.84 3.49
C LEU A 30 0.16 -10.17 3.14
N SER A 31 0.15 -8.84 2.98
CA SER A 31 1.37 -8.09 2.72
C SER A 31 2.29 -8.09 3.94
N GLN A 32 1.73 -7.88 5.13
CA GLN A 32 2.47 -7.91 6.40
C GLN A 32 3.08 -9.28 6.66
N ALA A 33 2.44 -10.35 6.20
CA ALA A 33 2.91 -11.72 6.40
C ALA A 33 4.01 -12.14 5.41
N GLU A 34 4.32 -11.35 4.41
CA GLU A 34 5.41 -11.65 3.50
C GLU A 34 6.73 -11.65 4.24
N GLU A 35 7.58 -12.65 3.94
CA GLU A 35 8.77 -12.96 4.76
C GLU A 35 9.69 -11.78 5.02
N ARG A 36 9.89 -10.92 4.04
CA ARG A 36 10.83 -9.80 4.18
C ARG A 36 10.15 -8.44 4.24
N CYS A 37 8.87 -8.43 4.59
CA CYS A 37 8.13 -7.21 4.86
C CYS A 37 8.43 -6.75 6.29
N ILE A 38 8.98 -5.56 6.44
CA ILE A 38 9.28 -4.98 7.75
C ILE A 38 8.08 -4.18 8.25
N ARG A 39 7.42 -3.46 7.35
CA ARG A 39 6.25 -2.64 7.67
C ARG A 39 5.34 -2.52 6.46
N TYR A 40 4.06 -2.61 6.69
CA TYR A 40 3.04 -2.36 5.67
C TYR A 40 1.82 -1.83 6.41
N GLU A 41 1.65 -0.52 6.44
CA GLU A 41 0.63 0.14 7.26
C GLU A 41 -0.10 1.22 6.49
N TYR A 42 -1.42 1.19 6.61
CA TYR A 42 -2.27 2.27 6.10
C TYR A 42 -2.56 3.28 7.19
N SER A 43 -2.74 4.52 6.79
CA SER A 43 -3.19 5.59 7.67
C SER A 43 -4.05 6.57 6.87
N PHE A 44 -4.95 7.26 7.56
CA PHE A 44 -5.77 8.28 6.91
C PHE A 44 -4.98 9.58 6.85
N GLY A 45 -4.96 10.20 5.67
CA GLY A 45 -4.35 11.50 5.51
C GLY A 45 -5.22 12.60 6.08
N VAL A 46 -4.61 13.75 6.28
CA VAL A 46 -5.30 14.95 6.78
C VAL A 46 -6.25 15.51 5.72
N ALA A 47 -5.87 15.41 4.45
CA ALA A 47 -6.71 15.87 3.35
C ALA A 47 -7.88 14.92 3.14
N GLU A 48 -8.99 15.45 2.65
CA GLU A 48 -10.18 14.67 2.35
C GLU A 48 -9.85 13.61 1.28
N ASP A 49 -10.40 12.42 1.46
CA ASP A 49 -10.23 11.28 0.54
C ASP A 49 -8.78 10.83 0.34
N GLU A 50 -7.91 11.14 1.28
CA GLU A 50 -6.51 10.75 1.24
C GLU A 50 -6.25 9.52 2.10
N LEU A 51 -5.72 8.45 1.47
CA LEU A 51 -5.24 7.25 2.17
C LEU A 51 -3.75 7.13 1.96
N LEU A 52 -3.01 6.95 3.04
CA LEU A 52 -1.56 6.82 3.01
C LEU A 52 -1.16 5.38 3.29
N LEU A 53 -0.06 4.94 2.67
CA LEU A 53 0.53 3.62 2.91
C LEU A 53 2.02 3.80 3.10
N THR A 54 2.54 3.24 4.20
CA THR A 54 3.97 3.17 4.46
C THR A 54 4.40 1.72 4.31
N GLU A 55 5.36 1.47 3.43
CA GLU A 55 5.91 0.13 3.19
C GLU A 55 7.41 0.16 3.48
N VAL A 56 7.89 -0.84 4.19
CA VAL A 56 9.33 -1.04 4.42
C VAL A 56 9.66 -2.49 4.11
N TRP A 57 10.62 -2.70 3.21
CA TRP A 57 11.04 -4.01 2.73
C TRP A 57 12.54 -4.20 2.94
N SER A 58 12.97 -5.41 3.28
CA SER A 58 14.39 -5.68 3.56
C SER A 58 15.28 -5.47 2.34
N ASP A 59 14.80 -5.80 1.16
CA ASP A 59 15.58 -5.71 -0.09
C ASP A 59 14.68 -5.58 -1.33
N ALA A 60 15.30 -5.37 -2.48
CA ALA A 60 14.57 -5.20 -3.73
C ALA A 60 13.83 -6.48 -4.17
N GLU A 61 14.37 -7.64 -3.86
CA GLU A 61 13.74 -8.91 -4.22
C GLU A 61 12.41 -9.08 -3.47
N ALA A 62 12.35 -8.65 -2.22
CA ALA A 62 11.10 -8.68 -1.45
C ALA A 62 9.99 -7.86 -2.13
N ILE A 63 10.34 -6.72 -2.70
CA ILE A 63 9.39 -5.88 -3.43
C ILE A 63 8.91 -6.61 -4.69
N GLU A 64 9.81 -7.27 -5.41
CA GLU A 64 9.43 -8.02 -6.62
C GLU A 64 8.50 -9.18 -6.29
N VAL A 65 8.75 -9.91 -5.20
CA VAL A 65 7.86 -10.97 -4.73
C VAL A 65 6.48 -10.42 -4.43
N HIS A 66 6.43 -9.27 -3.72
CA HIS A 66 5.17 -8.61 -3.39
C HIS A 66 4.39 -8.22 -4.65
N LYS A 67 5.06 -7.63 -5.62
CA LYS A 67 4.44 -7.18 -6.88
C LYS A 67 3.87 -8.33 -7.72
N ASN A 68 4.35 -9.55 -7.51
CA ASN A 68 3.87 -10.74 -8.23
C ASN A 68 2.84 -11.53 -7.43
N SER A 69 2.39 -11.02 -6.29
CA SER A 69 1.42 -11.72 -5.45
C SER A 69 -0.01 -11.48 -5.92
N ASP A 70 -0.89 -12.43 -5.56
CA ASP A 70 -2.32 -12.33 -5.87
C ASP A 70 -2.96 -11.13 -5.16
N HIS A 71 -2.55 -10.86 -3.93
CA HIS A 71 -3.10 -9.73 -3.18
C HIS A 71 -2.65 -8.38 -3.76
N PHE A 72 -1.47 -8.30 -4.36
CA PHE A 72 -1.06 -7.09 -5.07
C PHE A 72 -1.92 -6.88 -6.33
N ALA A 73 -2.19 -7.96 -7.07
CA ALA A 73 -3.07 -7.90 -8.24
C ALA A 73 -4.47 -7.42 -7.84
N LYS A 74 -5.00 -7.93 -6.72
CA LYS A 74 -6.31 -7.52 -6.20
C LYS A 74 -6.30 -6.04 -5.81
N LEU A 75 -5.23 -5.57 -5.20
CA LEU A 75 -5.09 -4.15 -4.87
C LEU A 75 -5.18 -3.28 -6.13
N GLY A 76 -4.58 -3.73 -7.23
CA GLY A 76 -4.67 -3.04 -8.53
C GLY A 76 -6.10 -2.91 -9.02
N GLU A 77 -6.91 -3.95 -8.86
CA GLU A 77 -8.33 -3.92 -9.22
C GLU A 77 -9.10 -2.90 -8.36
N LEU A 78 -8.83 -2.88 -7.06
CA LEU A 78 -9.47 -1.94 -6.15
C LEU A 78 -9.06 -0.50 -6.44
N LYS A 79 -7.81 -0.28 -6.78
CA LYS A 79 -7.32 1.05 -7.18
C LYS A 79 -8.08 1.57 -8.40
N ALA A 80 -8.30 0.72 -9.38
CA ALA A 80 -9.03 1.11 -10.58
C ALA A 80 -10.46 1.56 -10.25
N GLU A 81 -11.06 0.98 -9.24
CA GLU A 81 -12.43 1.29 -8.82
C GLU A 81 -12.52 2.56 -7.97
N TYR A 82 -11.61 2.74 -7.01
CA TYR A 82 -11.77 3.73 -5.95
C TYR A 82 -10.79 4.90 -5.99
N VAL A 83 -9.68 4.78 -6.72
CA VAL A 83 -8.58 5.76 -6.64
C VAL A 83 -8.53 6.63 -7.89
N GLU A 84 -8.42 7.95 -7.66
CA GLU A 84 -8.29 8.94 -8.72
C GLU A 84 -6.84 9.13 -9.14
N ASN A 85 -5.92 9.17 -8.16
CA ASN A 85 -4.51 9.41 -8.40
C ASN A 85 -3.65 8.74 -7.33
N THR A 86 -2.49 8.24 -7.73
CA THR A 86 -1.52 7.63 -6.82
C THR A 86 -0.18 8.31 -6.98
N GLU A 87 0.38 8.76 -5.85
CA GLU A 87 1.74 9.30 -5.81
C GLU A 87 2.57 8.37 -4.94
N PHE A 88 3.82 8.11 -5.31
CA PHE A 88 4.69 7.36 -4.42
C PHE A 88 6.13 7.82 -4.53
N MET A 89 6.87 7.63 -3.43
CA MET A 89 8.30 7.86 -3.37
C MET A 89 8.96 6.61 -2.82
N LYS A 90 10.12 6.28 -3.35
CA LYS A 90 10.88 5.10 -2.94
C LYS A 90 12.28 5.53 -2.54
N PHE A 91 12.71 5.09 -1.38
CA PHE A 91 14.04 5.41 -0.84
C PHE A 91 14.79 4.15 -0.48
N SER A 92 16.10 4.17 -0.75
CA SER A 92 17.02 3.23 -0.13
C SER A 92 17.42 3.82 1.21
N ALA A 93 17.34 3.06 2.27
CA ALA A 93 17.48 3.60 3.63
C ALA A 93 18.24 2.64 4.54
N GLU A 94 18.78 3.20 5.61
CA GLU A 94 19.38 2.47 6.73
C GLU A 94 18.61 2.82 7.98
N GLN A 95 18.38 1.82 8.81
CA GLN A 95 17.83 2.06 10.13
C GLN A 95 18.98 2.45 11.06
N VAL A 96 18.86 3.59 11.72
CA VAL A 96 19.87 4.10 12.65
C VAL A 96 19.61 3.66 14.08
#